data_2e1be849275a0297c165b39da0db0970
#
_entry.id   2e1be849275a0297c165b39da0db0970
#
_cell.length_a   1.000
_cell.length_b   1.000
_cell.length_c   1.000
_cell.angle_alpha   90.00
_cell.angle_beta   90.00
_cell.angle_gamma   90.00
#
_symmetry.space_group_name_H-M   'P 1'
#
loop_
_entity.id
_entity.type
_entity.pdbx_description
1 polymer ?
#
loop_
_entity_poly.entity_id
_entity_poly.type
_entity_poly.pdbx_seq_one_letter_code
_entity_poly.pdbx_strand_id
1 'polypeptide(L)'
;MSRFSKKLALLCAVGTLSLSLTGCHGSKGLPEFTVPEEFDTSRNYEITFWAKNDTNKTQTEIYKKAIADFEALYPNITVNLNLYTDYGKIYNDVITNISTNTTPNVCITYPDHIATYLTGQNTVVPLDDLFADEKYGLGGTELAYDGPAREEVIPQFLNECSIDGHYYAVPYMRSTEACYVNKTYVENLGYTLPDVLTWDFIWEVSEAATAQNADGTYVVNGQNVLIPFIYKSTDNMMIQMLKQKNAGYSTADGSIELFNDTTTDLLYGIAGHVKSGAFSTFKISGYPANFLNAGQCIFAIDSTAGATWMGTDAPLSDISEDSLVQFETAVRMIPQFDPEHPEMISQGPSVCVFNKSDSHEVLASWLFAQYLLTNDVQIAYSETEGYVPVTSKAQNSAEYQDYLSECGADNSTHYAVKIEASKLLLDNVDNTFVTPVFNGSASLRDASGQLIENVVKSTRRKETVDDTYMQKLYSDVESLYRLGQGSDASFGKKELGAMPRASVILLSTLAVTWLLILLYVGREYLKNRKK
;
A
#
# COMPACT_ATOMS: atom_id res chain seq x y z
N MET A 1 -24.26 -5.61 60.45
CA MET A 1 -24.06 -4.73 59.27
C MET A 1 -25.16 -3.67 59.28
N SER A 2 -24.80 -2.40 59.22
CA SER A 2 -25.75 -1.28 59.26
C SER A 2 -26.61 -1.26 57.97
N ARG A 3 -27.82 -0.65 58.02
CA ARG A 3 -28.68 -0.48 56.83
C ARG A 3 -27.95 0.23 55.68
N PHE A 4 -26.94 1.02 55.99
CA PHE A 4 -26.11 1.74 55.01
C PHE A 4 -25.15 0.80 54.25
N SER A 5 -24.48 -0.15 54.96
CA SER A 5 -23.57 -1.10 54.31
C SER A 5 -24.29 -2.09 53.38
N LYS A 6 -25.57 -2.42 53.68
CA LYS A 6 -26.40 -3.27 52.81
C LYS A 6 -26.83 -2.56 51.55
N LYS A 7 -27.15 -1.24 51.62
CA LYS A 7 -27.49 -0.42 50.44
C LYS A 7 -26.27 -0.20 49.56
N LEU A 8 -25.09 0.01 50.15
CA LEU A 8 -23.84 0.19 49.42
C LEU A 8 -23.43 -1.10 48.68
N ALA A 9 -23.56 -2.27 49.33
CA ALA A 9 -23.30 -3.57 48.71
C ALA A 9 -24.27 -3.87 47.56
N LEU A 10 -25.54 -3.49 47.66
CA LEU A 10 -26.52 -3.63 46.59
C LEU A 10 -26.22 -2.68 45.43
N LEU A 11 -25.80 -1.45 45.70
CA LEU A 11 -25.40 -0.48 44.64
C LEU A 11 -24.14 -0.93 43.94
N CYS A 12 -23.15 -1.48 44.65
CA CYS A 12 -21.94 -2.06 44.06
C CYS A 12 -22.25 -3.29 43.19
N ALA A 13 -23.17 -4.18 43.67
CA ALA A 13 -23.58 -5.36 42.93
C ALA A 13 -24.36 -4.99 41.64
N VAL A 14 -25.26 -4.00 41.71
CA VAL A 14 -25.98 -3.49 40.53
C VAL A 14 -25.02 -2.77 39.59
N GLY A 15 -24.07 -1.99 40.10
CA GLY A 15 -23.05 -1.31 39.31
C GLY A 15 -22.12 -2.28 38.57
N THR A 16 -21.67 -3.34 39.23
CA THR A 16 -20.85 -4.40 38.59
C THR A 16 -21.66 -5.24 37.59
N LEU A 17 -22.94 -5.49 37.85
CA LEU A 17 -23.82 -6.18 36.92
C LEU A 17 -24.08 -5.32 35.64
N SER A 18 -24.29 -4.02 35.81
CA SER A 18 -24.46 -3.08 34.68
C SER A 18 -23.19 -2.99 33.87
N LEU A 19 -22.00 -2.95 34.48
CA LEU A 19 -20.70 -2.94 33.80
C LEU A 19 -20.40 -4.26 33.10
N SER A 20 -20.85 -5.40 33.62
CA SER A 20 -20.67 -6.70 32.95
C SER A 20 -21.64 -6.92 31.79
N LEU A 21 -22.76 -6.22 31.77
CA LEU A 21 -23.71 -6.24 30.63
C LEU A 21 -23.30 -5.28 29.50
N THR A 22 -22.42 -4.32 29.77
CA THR A 22 -21.81 -3.44 28.77
C THR A 22 -20.46 -3.96 28.26
N GLY A 23 -20.04 -5.16 28.70
CA GLY A 23 -18.84 -5.82 28.20
C GLY A 23 -18.98 -6.14 26.73
N CYS A 24 -18.05 -5.63 25.95
CA CYS A 24 -17.78 -5.90 24.53
C CYS A 24 -18.92 -6.62 23.79
N HIS A 25 -19.94 -5.92 23.41
CA HIS A 25 -20.69 -6.29 22.22
C HIS A 25 -19.69 -6.01 21.10
N GLY A 26 -19.21 -7.08 20.47
CA GLY A 26 -18.54 -6.92 19.18
C GLY A 26 -19.40 -5.99 18.33
N SER A 27 -18.78 -5.13 17.53
CA SER A 27 -19.53 -4.23 16.65
C SER A 27 -20.65 -5.02 15.99
N LYS A 28 -21.89 -4.56 16.08
CA LYS A 28 -22.94 -5.09 15.23
C LYS A 28 -22.47 -4.82 13.81
N GLY A 29 -22.38 -5.86 12.98
CA GLY A 29 -22.03 -5.69 11.58
C GLY A 29 -22.86 -4.56 10.98
N LEU A 30 -22.24 -3.77 10.10
CA LEU A 30 -22.96 -2.73 9.37
C LEU A 30 -24.01 -3.38 8.46
N PRO A 31 -25.16 -2.71 8.19
CA PRO A 31 -26.09 -3.17 7.19
C PRO A 31 -25.40 -3.24 5.82
N GLU A 32 -25.92 -4.06 4.94
CA GLU A 32 -25.51 -4.04 3.54
C GLU A 32 -25.85 -2.68 2.93
N PHE A 33 -24.92 -2.11 2.16
CA PHE A 33 -25.15 -0.84 1.49
C PHE A 33 -26.07 -1.01 0.30
N THR A 34 -27.00 -0.09 0.14
CA THR A 34 -27.85 0.03 -1.05
C THR A 34 -27.81 1.47 -1.53
N VAL A 35 -27.67 1.68 -2.83
CA VAL A 35 -27.64 3.01 -3.43
C VAL A 35 -29.00 3.70 -3.20
N PRO A 36 -29.05 4.87 -2.57
CA PRO A 36 -30.29 5.65 -2.43
C PRO A 36 -30.83 6.09 -3.79
N GLU A 37 -32.16 6.06 -3.98
CA GLU A 37 -32.79 6.54 -5.21
C GLU A 37 -32.49 8.00 -5.52
N GLU A 38 -32.41 8.85 -4.48
CA GLU A 38 -32.09 10.27 -4.56
C GLU A 38 -31.14 10.65 -3.43
N PHE A 39 -30.17 11.51 -3.72
CA PHE A 39 -29.29 12.06 -2.69
C PHE A 39 -30.04 13.15 -1.88
N ASP A 40 -30.12 13.00 -0.56
CA ASP A 40 -30.81 13.95 0.30
C ASP A 40 -29.95 15.20 0.55
N THR A 41 -30.12 16.22 -0.28
CA THR A 41 -29.42 17.51 -0.18
C THR A 41 -29.94 18.42 0.96
N SER A 42 -31.04 18.03 1.62
CA SER A 42 -31.60 18.83 2.74
C SER A 42 -30.86 18.60 4.06
N ARG A 43 -30.04 17.55 4.12
CA ARG A 43 -29.22 17.16 5.28
C ARG A 43 -27.76 17.55 5.09
N ASN A 44 -27.07 17.80 6.19
CA ASN A 44 -25.62 17.98 6.19
C ASN A 44 -24.92 16.67 6.51
N TYR A 45 -23.81 16.43 5.83
CA TYR A 45 -22.96 15.25 6.00
C TYR A 45 -21.54 15.70 6.35
N GLU A 46 -20.95 15.06 7.35
CA GLU A 46 -19.53 15.21 7.68
C GLU A 46 -18.83 13.89 7.35
N ILE A 47 -17.93 13.91 6.39
CA ILE A 47 -17.15 12.75 5.99
C ILE A 47 -15.68 12.96 6.33
N THR A 48 -14.98 11.87 6.64
CA THR A 48 -13.55 11.86 6.92
C THR A 48 -12.79 11.25 5.74
N PHE A 49 -11.74 11.94 5.32
CA PHE A 49 -10.83 11.50 4.26
C PHE A 49 -9.44 11.26 4.81
N TRP A 50 -8.95 10.01 4.70
CA TRP A 50 -7.62 9.63 5.13
C TRP A 50 -6.69 9.48 3.94
N ALA A 51 -5.60 10.24 3.94
CA ALA A 51 -4.61 10.26 2.87
C ALA A 51 -3.18 10.27 3.44
N LYS A 52 -2.23 9.84 2.61
CA LYS A 52 -0.81 9.95 2.95
C LYS A 52 -0.36 11.40 2.78
N ASN A 53 0.35 11.92 3.78
CA ASN A 53 1.11 13.15 3.66
C ASN A 53 2.44 12.86 2.98
N ASP A 54 2.82 13.66 2.02
CA ASP A 54 4.15 13.57 1.42
C ASP A 54 5.12 14.63 1.98
N THR A 55 6.39 14.49 1.64
CA THR A 55 7.45 15.37 2.11
C THR A 55 7.44 16.73 1.41
N ASN A 56 6.92 16.82 0.18
CA ASN A 56 6.96 18.05 -0.61
C ASN A 56 5.75 18.98 -0.42
N LYS A 57 4.77 18.60 0.38
CA LYS A 57 3.54 19.34 0.67
C LYS A 57 2.65 19.68 -0.52
N THR A 58 3.10 19.52 -1.76
CA THR A 58 2.36 19.88 -2.97
C THR A 58 1.11 19.02 -3.09
N GLN A 59 1.23 17.72 -2.87
CA GLN A 59 0.11 16.79 -2.89
C GLN A 59 -0.92 17.13 -1.80
N THR A 60 -0.48 17.56 -0.63
CA THR A 60 -1.36 18.02 0.44
C THR A 60 -2.19 19.24 0.03
N GLU A 61 -1.60 20.20 -0.68
CA GLU A 61 -2.35 21.37 -1.17
C GLU A 61 -3.35 20.99 -2.27
N ILE A 62 -3.04 19.98 -3.10
CA ILE A 62 -4.00 19.44 -4.08
C ILE A 62 -5.20 18.80 -3.37
N TYR A 63 -5.00 18.02 -2.31
CA TYR A 63 -6.10 17.47 -1.52
C TYR A 63 -6.97 18.59 -0.92
N LYS A 64 -6.35 19.62 -0.35
CA LYS A 64 -7.09 20.76 0.22
C LYS A 64 -7.88 21.52 -0.85
N LYS A 65 -7.28 21.74 -2.02
CA LYS A 65 -7.97 22.37 -3.15
C LYS A 65 -9.13 21.51 -3.64
N ALA A 66 -8.92 20.21 -3.84
CA ALA A 66 -9.97 19.29 -4.26
C ALA A 66 -11.15 19.27 -3.26
N ILE A 67 -10.86 19.31 -1.96
CA ILE A 67 -11.89 19.39 -0.92
C ILE A 67 -12.66 20.71 -1.04
N ALA A 68 -11.96 21.84 -1.14
CA ALA A 68 -12.62 23.16 -1.22
C ALA A 68 -13.50 23.29 -2.47
N ASP A 69 -13.02 22.79 -3.62
CA ASP A 69 -13.76 22.81 -4.88
C ASP A 69 -14.99 21.88 -4.81
N PHE A 70 -14.84 20.69 -4.22
CA PHE A 70 -15.93 19.75 -4.01
C PHE A 70 -17.01 20.31 -3.07
N GLU A 71 -16.61 20.89 -1.93
CA GLU A 71 -17.54 21.52 -0.97
C GLU A 71 -18.29 22.71 -1.58
N ALA A 72 -17.69 23.43 -2.53
CA ALA A 72 -18.37 24.48 -3.28
C ALA A 72 -19.48 23.93 -4.18
N LEU A 73 -19.33 22.71 -4.71
CA LEU A 73 -20.32 22.03 -5.54
C LEU A 73 -21.41 21.32 -4.68
N TYR A 74 -21.01 20.79 -3.53
CA TYR A 74 -21.89 20.11 -2.57
C TYR A 74 -21.82 20.78 -1.19
N PRO A 75 -22.45 21.96 -1.00
CA PRO A 75 -22.29 22.74 0.22
C PRO A 75 -22.90 22.09 1.48
N ASN A 76 -23.62 20.99 1.31
CA ASN A 76 -24.15 20.16 2.39
C ASN A 76 -23.23 19.00 2.79
N ILE A 77 -22.05 18.87 2.17
CA ILE A 77 -21.02 17.87 2.51
C ILE A 77 -19.79 18.61 3.01
N THR A 78 -19.29 18.23 4.19
CA THR A 78 -18.01 18.70 4.74
C THR A 78 -17.02 17.56 4.76
N VAL A 79 -15.80 17.77 4.23
CA VAL A 79 -14.75 16.75 4.14
C VAL A 79 -13.62 17.07 5.11
N ASN A 80 -13.43 16.24 6.11
CA ASN A 80 -12.38 16.37 7.12
C ASN A 80 -11.14 15.55 6.71
N LEU A 81 -10.06 16.23 6.30
CA LEU A 81 -8.81 15.60 5.86
C LEU A 81 -7.94 15.20 7.05
N ASN A 82 -7.56 13.92 7.12
CA ASN A 82 -6.57 13.38 8.05
C ASN A 82 -5.36 12.86 7.27
N LEU A 83 -4.18 13.40 7.58
CA LEU A 83 -2.92 13.06 6.92
C LEU A 83 -2.07 12.12 7.75
N TYR A 84 -1.53 11.10 7.10
CA TYR A 84 -0.65 10.08 7.66
C TYR A 84 0.73 10.13 7.02
N THR A 85 1.76 9.76 7.75
CA THR A 85 3.15 9.77 7.23
C THR A 85 3.43 8.63 6.25
N ASP A 86 2.70 7.51 6.36
CA ASP A 86 2.85 6.36 5.47
C ASP A 86 1.57 5.50 5.41
N TYR A 87 1.47 4.67 4.38
CA TYR A 87 0.32 3.78 4.18
C TYR A 87 0.20 2.66 5.22
N GLY A 88 1.33 2.22 5.82
CA GLY A 88 1.33 1.22 6.89
C GLY A 88 0.63 1.72 8.15
N LYS A 89 0.76 3.02 8.48
CA LYS A 89 0.00 3.63 9.58
C LYS A 89 -1.47 3.73 9.26
N ILE A 90 -1.85 4.13 8.05
CA ILE A 90 -3.25 4.11 7.61
C ILE A 90 -3.82 2.71 7.77
N TYR A 91 -3.11 1.69 7.27
CA TYR A 91 -3.50 0.28 7.36
C TYR A 91 -3.77 -0.17 8.80
N ASN A 92 -2.82 0.08 9.71
CA ASN A 92 -2.93 -0.33 11.11
C ASN A 92 -4.08 0.39 11.83
N ASP A 93 -4.26 1.68 11.56
CA ASP A 93 -5.34 2.46 12.16
C ASP A 93 -6.70 2.03 11.64
N VAL A 94 -6.84 1.76 10.34
CA VAL A 94 -8.09 1.22 9.79
C VAL A 94 -8.45 -0.12 10.44
N ILE A 95 -7.52 -1.07 10.54
CA ILE A 95 -7.77 -2.38 11.20
C ILE A 95 -8.25 -2.18 12.63
N THR A 96 -7.62 -1.26 13.37
CA THR A 96 -8.02 -0.95 14.74
C THR A 96 -9.45 -0.39 14.80
N ASN A 97 -9.79 0.49 13.86
CA ASN A 97 -11.09 1.17 13.81
C ASN A 97 -12.24 0.29 13.27
N ILE A 98 -11.94 -0.80 12.55
CA ILE A 98 -12.96 -1.77 12.10
C ILE A 98 -13.72 -2.34 13.31
N SER A 99 -13.02 -2.70 14.37
CA SER A 99 -13.63 -3.31 15.55
C SER A 99 -14.58 -2.39 16.32
N THR A 100 -14.47 -1.08 16.13
CA THR A 100 -15.25 -0.04 16.80
C THR A 100 -16.25 0.66 15.88
N ASN A 101 -16.28 0.33 14.59
CA ASN A 101 -17.06 1.01 13.54
C ASN A 101 -16.72 2.52 13.43
N THR A 102 -15.46 2.86 13.64
CA THR A 102 -14.95 4.25 13.54
C THR A 102 -13.97 4.42 12.37
N THR A 103 -14.08 3.57 11.35
CA THR A 103 -13.32 3.70 10.10
C THR A 103 -13.55 5.06 9.44
N PRO A 104 -12.61 5.58 8.62
CA PRO A 104 -12.88 6.77 7.82
C PRO A 104 -14.06 6.54 6.86
N ASN A 105 -14.51 7.59 6.21
CA ASN A 105 -15.50 7.49 5.12
C ASN A 105 -14.81 7.14 3.81
N VAL A 106 -13.71 7.84 3.50
CA VAL A 106 -12.91 7.68 2.29
C VAL A 106 -11.45 7.50 2.69
N CYS A 107 -10.77 6.55 2.07
CA CYS A 107 -9.37 6.26 2.38
C CYS A 107 -8.57 5.99 1.11
N ILE A 108 -7.41 6.64 0.99
CA ILE A 108 -6.40 6.27 -0.01
C ILE A 108 -5.53 5.16 0.55
N THR A 109 -5.50 4.00 -0.12
CA THR A 109 -4.82 2.79 0.36
C THR A 109 -4.51 1.84 -0.81
N TYR A 110 -3.83 0.74 -0.52
CA TYR A 110 -3.53 -0.29 -1.52
C TYR A 110 -4.58 -1.40 -1.54
N PRO A 111 -4.81 -2.07 -2.69
CA PRO A 111 -5.71 -3.22 -2.78
C PRO A 111 -5.39 -4.34 -1.78
N ASP A 112 -4.11 -4.65 -1.56
CA ASP A 112 -3.66 -5.63 -0.55
C ASP A 112 -4.14 -5.30 0.88
N HIS A 113 -4.20 -4.01 1.22
CA HIS A 113 -4.73 -3.55 2.50
C HIS A 113 -6.24 -3.72 2.55
N ILE A 114 -6.96 -3.40 1.45
CA ILE A 114 -8.41 -3.52 1.35
C ILE A 114 -8.84 -4.97 1.58
N ALA A 115 -8.13 -5.95 1.02
CA ALA A 115 -8.41 -7.37 1.26
C ALA A 115 -8.45 -7.73 2.75
N THR A 116 -7.56 -7.12 3.56
CA THR A 116 -7.60 -7.30 5.01
C THR A 116 -8.79 -6.56 5.64
N TYR A 117 -9.18 -5.38 5.14
CA TYR A 117 -10.34 -4.63 5.66
C TYR A 117 -11.65 -5.39 5.45
N LEU A 118 -11.74 -6.22 4.41
CA LEU A 118 -12.91 -7.06 4.13
C LEU A 118 -13.12 -8.17 5.18
N THR A 119 -12.19 -8.40 6.09
CA THR A 119 -12.40 -9.29 7.24
C THR A 119 -13.44 -8.76 8.21
N GLY A 120 -13.73 -7.46 8.19
CA GLY A 120 -14.88 -6.85 8.88
C GLY A 120 -16.16 -7.03 8.06
N GLN A 121 -17.27 -7.41 8.73
CA GLN A 121 -18.55 -7.61 8.05
C GLN A 121 -19.07 -6.30 7.48
N ASN A 122 -19.26 -6.24 6.15
CA ASN A 122 -19.76 -5.08 5.41
C ASN A 122 -18.97 -3.78 5.71
N THR A 123 -17.66 -3.88 5.93
CA THR A 123 -16.84 -2.72 6.33
C THR A 123 -16.51 -1.82 5.15
N VAL A 124 -16.13 -2.40 4.01
CA VAL A 124 -15.85 -1.66 2.76
C VAL A 124 -17.03 -1.83 1.83
N VAL A 125 -17.41 -0.77 1.15
CA VAL A 125 -18.51 -0.77 0.18
C VAL A 125 -18.08 -1.47 -1.09
N PRO A 126 -18.81 -2.55 -1.53
CA PRO A 126 -18.66 -3.04 -2.90
C PRO A 126 -19.21 -1.97 -3.86
N LEU A 127 -18.43 -1.61 -4.87
CA LEU A 127 -18.73 -0.49 -5.76
C LEU A 127 -19.52 -0.89 -7.02
N ASP A 128 -19.83 -2.19 -7.18
CA ASP A 128 -20.49 -2.72 -8.38
C ASP A 128 -21.82 -2.03 -8.67
N ASP A 129 -22.68 -1.87 -7.65
CA ASP A 129 -23.96 -1.20 -7.79
C ASP A 129 -23.81 0.31 -8.04
N LEU A 130 -22.79 0.94 -7.41
CA LEU A 130 -22.46 2.33 -7.67
C LEU A 130 -21.93 2.53 -9.09
N PHE A 131 -21.12 1.60 -9.60
CA PHE A 131 -20.66 1.69 -11.00
C PHE A 131 -21.80 1.52 -12.01
N ALA A 132 -22.84 0.79 -11.64
CA ALA A 132 -24.01 0.56 -12.48
C ALA A 132 -25.08 1.66 -12.35
N ASP A 133 -24.98 2.54 -11.35
CA ASP A 133 -25.98 3.58 -11.10
C ASP A 133 -25.88 4.72 -12.13
N GLU A 134 -27.02 5.00 -12.82
CA GLU A 134 -27.07 6.02 -13.88
C GLU A 134 -26.97 7.45 -13.36
N LYS A 135 -27.35 7.70 -12.10
CA LYS A 135 -27.40 9.04 -11.50
C LYS A 135 -26.07 9.40 -10.83
N TYR A 136 -25.58 8.52 -9.96
CA TYR A 136 -24.47 8.80 -9.05
C TYR A 136 -23.24 7.94 -9.34
N GLY A 137 -23.28 7.08 -10.37
CA GLY A 137 -22.14 6.29 -10.79
C GLY A 137 -21.04 7.09 -11.46
N LEU A 138 -20.02 6.41 -11.97
CA LEU A 138 -18.95 7.06 -12.74
C LEU A 138 -19.53 7.70 -14.01
N GLY A 139 -19.36 9.02 -14.16
CA GLY A 139 -19.98 9.80 -15.23
C GLY A 139 -21.50 9.96 -15.10
N GLY A 140 -22.05 9.77 -13.91
CA GLY A 140 -23.49 9.81 -13.64
C GLY A 140 -24.15 11.15 -13.94
N THR A 141 -25.45 11.09 -14.25
CA THR A 141 -26.23 12.25 -14.76
C THR A 141 -26.53 13.31 -13.70
N GLU A 142 -26.47 12.96 -12.42
CA GLU A 142 -26.78 13.86 -11.28
C GLU A 142 -25.49 14.35 -10.58
N LEU A 143 -24.30 14.15 -11.18
CA LEU A 143 -23.05 14.69 -10.66
C LEU A 143 -22.97 16.20 -10.91
N ALA A 144 -22.56 16.97 -9.90
CA ALA A 144 -22.34 18.42 -10.04
C ALA A 144 -20.99 18.78 -10.70
N TYR A 145 -20.24 17.81 -11.19
CA TYR A 145 -18.93 17.94 -11.85
C TYR A 145 -18.80 16.99 -13.03
N ASP A 146 -17.86 17.28 -13.91
CA ASP A 146 -17.52 16.44 -15.04
C ASP A 146 -16.58 15.29 -14.61
N GLY A 147 -17.16 14.23 -14.02
CA GLY A 147 -16.45 13.02 -13.65
C GLY A 147 -16.15 12.11 -14.83
N PRO A 148 -15.16 11.20 -14.74
CA PRO A 148 -14.93 10.23 -15.79
C PRO A 148 -16.04 9.18 -15.84
N ALA A 149 -16.40 8.75 -17.04
CA ALA A 149 -17.21 7.56 -17.23
C ALA A 149 -16.41 6.29 -16.88
N ARG A 150 -17.09 5.19 -16.56
CA ARG A 150 -16.42 3.93 -16.22
C ARG A 150 -15.48 3.45 -17.31
N GLU A 151 -15.86 3.60 -18.57
CA GLU A 151 -15.10 3.20 -19.75
C GLU A 151 -13.84 4.04 -19.95
N GLU A 152 -13.78 5.21 -19.32
CA GLU A 152 -12.61 6.08 -19.37
C GLU A 152 -11.57 5.70 -18.29
N VAL A 153 -11.94 4.92 -17.28
CA VAL A 153 -10.97 4.36 -16.32
C VAL A 153 -10.18 3.26 -17.01
N ILE A 154 -8.85 3.37 -16.98
CA ILE A 154 -7.95 2.40 -17.63
C ILE A 154 -8.22 1.00 -17.08
N PRO A 155 -8.60 0.02 -17.94
CA PRO A 155 -9.01 -1.30 -17.48
C PRO A 155 -7.97 -2.03 -16.64
N GLN A 156 -6.68 -1.94 -17.00
CA GLN A 156 -5.58 -2.54 -16.27
C GLN A 156 -5.54 -2.03 -14.83
N PHE A 157 -5.73 -0.72 -14.63
CA PHE A 157 -5.71 -0.08 -13.32
C PHE A 157 -6.97 -0.37 -12.50
N LEU A 158 -8.13 -0.46 -13.16
CA LEU A 158 -9.40 -0.78 -12.50
C LEU A 158 -9.41 -2.23 -12.02
N ASN A 159 -8.88 -3.16 -12.81
CA ASN A 159 -8.83 -4.58 -12.46
C ASN A 159 -8.01 -4.86 -11.19
N GLU A 160 -7.03 -4.01 -10.85
CA GLU A 160 -6.29 -4.09 -9.58
C GLU A 160 -7.19 -3.90 -8.35
N CYS A 161 -8.33 -3.24 -8.51
CA CYS A 161 -9.28 -2.94 -7.44
C CYS A 161 -10.35 -4.03 -7.26
N SER A 162 -10.28 -5.11 -8.05
CA SER A 162 -11.21 -6.25 -7.98
C SER A 162 -10.69 -7.32 -7.01
N ILE A 163 -11.54 -7.74 -6.08
CA ILE A 163 -11.28 -8.80 -5.12
C ILE A 163 -12.48 -9.74 -5.15
N ASP A 164 -12.26 -11.03 -5.41
CA ASP A 164 -13.32 -12.04 -5.55
C ASP A 164 -14.41 -11.67 -6.58
N GLY A 165 -14.02 -10.94 -7.64
CA GLY A 165 -14.94 -10.54 -8.71
C GLY A 165 -15.78 -9.29 -8.44
N HIS A 166 -15.56 -8.63 -7.30
CA HIS A 166 -16.21 -7.37 -6.92
C HIS A 166 -15.20 -6.24 -6.83
N TYR A 167 -15.61 -5.02 -7.17
CA TYR A 167 -14.79 -3.82 -7.03
C TYR A 167 -14.96 -3.21 -5.65
N TYR A 168 -13.87 -3.01 -4.90
CA TYR A 168 -13.88 -2.40 -3.57
C TYR A 168 -13.14 -1.06 -3.51
N ALA A 169 -12.63 -0.60 -4.64
CA ALA A 169 -11.98 0.68 -4.77
C ALA A 169 -12.06 1.18 -6.22
N VAL A 170 -11.71 2.45 -6.40
CA VAL A 170 -11.32 3.00 -7.71
C VAL A 170 -9.82 3.30 -7.70
N PRO A 171 -9.10 3.10 -8.81
CA PRO A 171 -7.70 3.51 -8.88
C PRO A 171 -7.61 5.03 -8.70
N TYR A 172 -6.57 5.50 -8.01
CA TYR A 172 -6.39 6.94 -7.80
C TYR A 172 -5.23 7.51 -8.61
N MET A 173 -4.03 7.00 -8.39
CA MET A 173 -2.82 7.30 -9.15
C MET A 173 -2.07 6.01 -9.42
N ARG A 174 -1.38 5.94 -10.54
CA ARG A 174 -0.55 4.77 -10.85
C ARG A 174 0.89 5.17 -11.08
N SER A 175 1.75 4.27 -10.70
CA SER A 175 3.19 4.30 -10.88
C SER A 175 3.67 2.89 -11.23
N THR A 176 4.92 2.77 -11.58
CA THR A 176 5.65 1.52 -11.69
C THR A 176 7.01 1.70 -11.03
N GLU A 177 7.90 0.76 -11.19
CA GLU A 177 9.31 0.95 -10.86
C GLU A 177 10.11 1.24 -12.12
N ALA A 178 11.07 2.14 -12.01
CA ALA A 178 12.03 2.46 -13.06
C ALA A 178 13.46 2.26 -12.57
N CYS A 179 14.37 1.94 -13.48
CA CYS A 179 15.80 1.95 -13.24
C CYS A 179 16.37 3.31 -13.62
N TYR A 180 16.81 4.06 -12.63
CA TYR A 180 17.53 5.32 -12.80
C TYR A 180 19.02 5.01 -12.88
N VAL A 181 19.65 5.40 -14.00
CA VAL A 181 21.00 4.96 -14.34
C VAL A 181 21.95 6.16 -14.36
N ASN A 182 23.08 6.04 -13.68
CA ASN A 182 24.24 6.89 -13.91
C ASN A 182 24.90 6.44 -15.22
N LYS A 183 24.43 6.98 -16.35
CA LYS A 183 24.89 6.61 -17.69
C LYS A 183 26.37 6.92 -17.87
N THR A 184 26.86 8.02 -17.31
CA THR A 184 28.26 8.38 -17.38
C THR A 184 29.18 7.28 -16.83
N TYR A 185 28.79 6.64 -15.72
CA TYR A 185 29.59 5.57 -15.14
C TYR A 185 29.52 4.27 -15.93
N VAL A 186 28.38 3.95 -16.53
CA VAL A 186 28.25 2.83 -17.47
C VAL A 186 29.21 3.00 -18.63
N GLU A 187 29.25 4.17 -19.24
CA GLU A 187 30.11 4.49 -20.38
C GLU A 187 31.61 4.53 -19.98
N ASN A 188 31.93 5.08 -18.80
CA ASN A 188 33.31 5.10 -18.28
C ASN A 188 33.87 3.68 -18.00
N LEU A 189 32.99 2.72 -17.73
CA LEU A 189 33.35 1.30 -17.59
C LEU A 189 33.50 0.59 -18.95
N GLY A 190 33.24 1.29 -20.06
CA GLY A 190 33.38 0.78 -21.42
C GLY A 190 32.13 0.08 -21.96
N TYR A 191 30.99 0.22 -21.27
CA TYR A 191 29.72 -0.34 -21.72
C TYR A 191 28.86 0.68 -22.45
N THR A 192 27.99 0.19 -23.32
CA THR A 192 26.92 1.00 -23.95
C THR A 192 25.61 0.67 -23.26
N LEU A 193 24.92 1.71 -22.76
CA LEU A 193 23.63 1.53 -22.08
C LEU A 193 22.55 1.11 -23.10
N PRO A 194 21.94 -0.08 -22.97
CA PRO A 194 20.88 -0.52 -23.88
C PRO A 194 19.56 0.21 -23.61
N ASP A 195 18.64 0.17 -24.57
CA ASP A 195 17.29 0.72 -24.39
C ASP A 195 16.47 -0.14 -23.41
N VAL A 196 16.57 -1.45 -23.49
CA VAL A 196 15.97 -2.39 -22.54
C VAL A 196 17.08 -3.06 -21.72
N LEU A 197 17.04 -2.86 -20.43
CA LEU A 197 17.98 -3.49 -19.50
C LEU A 197 17.67 -4.97 -19.30
N THR A 198 18.72 -5.79 -19.19
CA THR A 198 18.60 -7.17 -18.72
C THR A 198 19.24 -7.34 -17.34
N TRP A 199 18.80 -8.37 -16.59
CA TRP A 199 19.43 -8.71 -15.32
C TRP A 199 20.93 -9.03 -15.50
N ASP A 200 21.29 -9.73 -16.59
CA ASP A 200 22.68 -10.05 -16.87
C ASP A 200 23.52 -8.77 -17.09
N PHE A 201 22.99 -7.79 -17.83
CA PHE A 201 23.67 -6.51 -18.04
C PHE A 201 23.90 -5.75 -16.71
N ILE A 202 22.87 -5.69 -15.86
CA ILE A 202 22.97 -5.04 -14.54
C ILE A 202 24.06 -5.72 -13.71
N TRP A 203 24.08 -7.05 -13.66
CA TRP A 203 25.06 -7.79 -12.87
C TRP A 203 26.48 -7.64 -13.43
N GLU A 204 26.65 -7.75 -14.74
CA GLU A 204 27.96 -7.61 -15.38
C GLU A 204 28.59 -6.23 -15.13
N VAL A 205 27.84 -5.15 -15.37
CA VAL A 205 28.33 -3.80 -15.14
C VAL A 205 28.57 -3.53 -13.66
N SER A 206 27.67 -4.00 -12.79
CA SER A 206 27.80 -3.83 -11.35
C SER A 206 29.05 -4.55 -10.79
N GLU A 207 29.35 -5.74 -11.27
CA GLU A 207 30.56 -6.48 -10.89
C GLU A 207 31.84 -5.80 -11.42
N ALA A 208 31.82 -5.34 -12.68
CA ALA A 208 32.94 -4.58 -13.23
C ALA A 208 33.25 -3.31 -12.42
N ALA A 209 32.19 -2.64 -11.90
CA ALA A 209 32.34 -1.44 -11.09
C ALA A 209 32.99 -1.67 -9.73
N THR A 210 33.08 -2.90 -9.23
CA THR A 210 33.71 -3.22 -7.93
C THR A 210 35.24 -3.12 -7.94
N ALA A 211 35.85 -2.87 -9.10
CA ALA A 211 37.30 -2.71 -9.22
C ALA A 211 37.81 -1.51 -8.38
N GLN A 212 38.90 -1.74 -7.65
CA GLN A 212 39.48 -0.76 -6.74
C GLN A 212 40.92 -0.40 -7.13
N ASN A 213 41.29 0.85 -6.85
CA ASN A 213 42.65 1.34 -6.89
C ASN A 213 43.51 0.75 -5.74
N ALA A 214 44.81 0.96 -5.77
CA ALA A 214 45.73 0.51 -4.73
C ALA A 214 45.45 1.10 -3.33
N ASP A 215 44.79 2.25 -3.26
CA ASP A 215 44.39 2.93 -2.03
C ASP A 215 43.02 2.46 -1.50
N GLY A 216 42.36 1.55 -2.20
CA GLY A 216 41.07 1.02 -1.83
C GLY A 216 39.87 1.84 -2.31
N THR A 217 40.09 2.92 -3.06
CA THR A 217 39.00 3.69 -3.70
C THR A 217 38.51 2.95 -4.94
N TYR A 218 37.23 3.09 -5.28
CA TYR A 218 36.66 2.50 -6.48
C TYR A 218 37.14 3.24 -7.74
N VAL A 219 37.54 2.47 -8.76
CA VAL A 219 38.06 3.03 -10.02
C VAL A 219 37.04 3.94 -10.70
N VAL A 220 35.75 3.56 -10.66
CA VAL A 220 34.67 4.27 -11.37
C VAL A 220 34.38 5.65 -10.81
N ASN A 221 34.54 5.88 -9.52
CA ASN A 221 34.16 7.14 -8.87
C ASN A 221 35.26 7.76 -7.99
N GLY A 222 36.38 7.08 -7.76
CA GLY A 222 37.45 7.55 -6.88
C GLY A 222 37.07 7.68 -5.41
N GLN A 223 35.94 7.10 -4.99
CA GLN A 223 35.43 7.18 -3.61
C GLN A 223 35.64 5.87 -2.87
N ASN A 224 35.48 5.91 -1.53
CA ASN A 224 35.52 4.74 -0.65
C ASN A 224 34.17 4.03 -0.53
N VAL A 225 33.11 4.58 -1.10
CA VAL A 225 31.76 4.04 -1.04
C VAL A 225 31.22 3.90 -2.46
N LEU A 226 30.79 2.70 -2.78
CA LEU A 226 30.04 2.39 -4.00
C LEU A 226 29.14 1.19 -3.71
N ILE A 227 27.87 1.32 -4.10
CA ILE A 227 26.94 0.21 -4.19
C ILE A 227 26.42 0.24 -5.62
N PRO A 228 27.03 -0.51 -6.53
CA PRO A 228 26.75 -0.43 -7.96
C PRO A 228 25.28 -0.53 -8.29
N PHE A 229 24.60 -1.49 -7.67
CA PHE A 229 23.17 -1.72 -7.87
C PHE A 229 22.39 -1.69 -6.55
N ILE A 230 21.30 -0.92 -6.56
CA ILE A 230 20.36 -0.80 -5.45
C ILE A 230 18.94 -1.04 -5.97
N TYR A 231 18.19 -1.92 -5.32
CA TYR A 231 16.76 -2.08 -5.52
C TYR A 231 16.04 -1.75 -4.19
N LYS A 232 15.20 -0.72 -4.18
CA LYS A 232 14.60 -0.22 -2.93
C LYS A 232 13.58 -1.18 -2.34
N SER A 233 12.62 -1.62 -3.15
CA SER A 233 11.54 -2.51 -2.74
C SER A 233 11.93 -3.95 -2.99
N THR A 234 12.53 -4.61 -1.99
CA THR A 234 12.98 -6.01 -2.13
C THR A 234 11.82 -6.99 -2.34
N ASP A 235 10.62 -6.65 -1.88
CA ASP A 235 9.39 -7.37 -2.18
C ASP A 235 9.07 -7.33 -3.67
N ASN A 236 9.05 -6.14 -4.26
CA ASN A 236 8.85 -5.98 -5.70
C ASN A 236 9.94 -6.65 -6.51
N MET A 237 11.21 -6.58 -6.08
CA MET A 237 12.31 -7.28 -6.74
C MET A 237 12.04 -8.78 -6.84
N MET A 238 11.63 -9.44 -5.74
CA MET A 238 11.31 -10.86 -5.74
C MET A 238 10.11 -11.15 -6.64
N ILE A 239 9.02 -10.42 -6.48
CA ILE A 239 7.79 -10.58 -7.26
C ILE A 239 8.06 -10.41 -8.76
N GLN A 240 8.80 -9.37 -9.12
CA GLN A 240 9.16 -9.04 -10.49
C GLN A 240 10.00 -10.16 -11.14
N MET A 241 11.02 -10.64 -10.43
CA MET A 241 11.87 -11.74 -10.92
C MET A 241 11.09 -13.04 -11.10
N LEU A 242 10.20 -13.37 -10.16
CA LEU A 242 9.34 -14.55 -10.26
C LEU A 242 8.37 -14.44 -11.44
N LYS A 243 7.72 -13.29 -11.60
CA LYS A 243 6.79 -13.05 -12.71
C LYS A 243 7.48 -13.21 -14.06
N GLN A 244 8.63 -12.57 -14.26
CA GLN A 244 9.42 -12.67 -15.50
C GLN A 244 9.93 -14.10 -15.79
N LYS A 245 10.11 -14.92 -14.76
CA LYS A 245 10.49 -16.34 -14.91
C LYS A 245 9.27 -17.27 -14.99
N ASN A 246 8.07 -16.72 -15.03
CA ASN A 246 6.82 -17.46 -14.98
C ASN A 246 6.80 -18.50 -13.82
N ALA A 247 7.30 -18.08 -12.66
CA ALA A 247 7.37 -18.89 -11.44
C ALA A 247 6.26 -18.50 -10.47
N GLY A 248 5.86 -19.46 -9.61
CA GLY A 248 4.79 -19.26 -8.65
C GLY A 248 5.13 -18.22 -7.58
N TYR A 249 4.17 -17.36 -7.26
CA TYR A 249 4.19 -16.43 -6.14
C TYR A 249 2.97 -16.67 -5.25
N SER A 250 1.79 -16.52 -5.79
CA SER A 250 0.50 -16.86 -5.17
C SER A 250 -0.59 -16.98 -6.22
N THR A 251 -1.71 -17.58 -5.83
CA THR A 251 -2.91 -17.70 -6.64
C THR A 251 -4.03 -16.80 -6.09
N ALA A 252 -5.07 -16.55 -6.87
CA ALA A 252 -6.19 -15.70 -6.48
C ALA A 252 -6.98 -16.25 -5.27
N ASP A 253 -6.99 -17.56 -5.06
CA ASP A 253 -7.60 -18.21 -3.89
C ASP A 253 -6.75 -18.14 -2.62
N GLY A 254 -5.58 -17.46 -2.69
CA GLY A 254 -4.68 -17.27 -1.56
C GLY A 254 -3.71 -18.42 -1.31
N SER A 255 -3.57 -19.37 -2.23
CA SER A 255 -2.52 -20.40 -2.14
C SER A 255 -1.16 -19.75 -2.36
N ILE A 256 -0.20 -20.07 -1.48
CA ILE A 256 1.14 -19.47 -1.49
C ILE A 256 2.09 -20.40 -2.23
N GLU A 257 2.72 -19.87 -3.27
CA GLU A 257 3.65 -20.61 -4.14
C GLU A 257 5.08 -20.03 -4.10
N LEU A 258 5.33 -19.05 -3.22
CA LEU A 258 6.60 -18.32 -3.10
C LEU A 258 7.80 -19.22 -2.82
N PHE A 259 7.63 -20.31 -2.03
CA PHE A 259 8.73 -21.15 -1.55
C PHE A 259 9.02 -22.29 -2.54
N ASN A 260 9.61 -21.96 -3.69
CA ASN A 260 9.88 -22.88 -4.78
C ASN A 260 11.37 -22.87 -5.20
N ASP A 261 11.74 -23.77 -6.12
CA ASP A 261 13.13 -23.90 -6.59
C ASP A 261 13.62 -22.62 -7.30
N THR A 262 12.77 -21.96 -8.08
CA THR A 262 13.14 -20.69 -8.74
C THR A 262 13.46 -19.60 -7.72
N THR A 263 12.68 -19.49 -6.66
CA THR A 263 12.98 -18.57 -5.55
C THR A 263 14.34 -18.88 -4.92
N THR A 264 14.63 -20.16 -4.70
CA THR A 264 15.92 -20.62 -4.16
C THR A 264 17.09 -20.24 -5.07
N ASP A 265 16.95 -20.48 -6.38
CA ASP A 265 17.98 -20.14 -7.38
C ASP A 265 18.22 -18.61 -7.45
N LEU A 266 17.15 -17.82 -7.43
CA LEU A 266 17.25 -16.36 -7.39
C LEU A 266 17.99 -15.87 -6.13
N LEU A 267 17.68 -16.44 -4.97
CA LEU A 267 18.34 -16.10 -3.71
C LEU A 267 19.82 -16.47 -3.70
N TYR A 268 20.21 -17.61 -4.29
CA TYR A 268 21.63 -17.97 -4.48
C TYR A 268 22.35 -17.01 -5.42
N GLY A 269 21.71 -16.61 -6.53
CA GLY A 269 22.25 -15.58 -7.44
C GLY A 269 22.50 -14.28 -6.73
N ILE A 270 21.49 -13.79 -5.98
CA ILE A 270 21.59 -12.56 -5.17
C ILE A 270 22.74 -12.67 -4.14
N ALA A 271 22.88 -13.80 -3.44
CA ALA A 271 23.98 -14.02 -2.51
C ALA A 271 25.35 -13.90 -3.21
N GLY A 272 25.47 -14.43 -4.44
CA GLY A 272 26.67 -14.30 -5.27
C GLY A 272 27.03 -12.83 -5.54
N HIS A 273 26.07 -12.04 -6.00
CA HIS A 273 26.25 -10.61 -6.32
C HIS A 273 26.49 -9.74 -5.08
N VAL A 274 25.93 -10.10 -3.93
CA VAL A 274 26.25 -9.46 -2.64
C VAL A 274 27.69 -9.78 -2.23
N LYS A 275 28.14 -11.01 -2.45
CA LYS A 275 29.51 -11.45 -2.11
C LYS A 275 30.56 -10.74 -2.98
N SER A 276 30.26 -10.50 -4.27
CA SER A 276 31.13 -9.73 -5.17
C SER A 276 31.14 -8.22 -4.84
N GLY A 277 30.16 -7.72 -4.09
CA GLY A 277 29.98 -6.30 -3.80
C GLY A 277 29.11 -5.55 -4.83
N ALA A 278 28.57 -6.25 -5.83
CA ALA A 278 27.76 -5.65 -6.89
C ALA A 278 26.38 -5.16 -6.41
N PHE A 279 25.82 -5.77 -5.37
CA PHE A 279 24.48 -5.50 -4.86
C PHE A 279 24.44 -5.38 -3.34
N SER A 280 23.58 -4.51 -2.84
CA SER A 280 23.23 -4.44 -1.42
C SER A 280 21.85 -3.85 -1.20
N THR A 281 21.23 -4.17 -0.06
CA THR A 281 20.00 -3.56 0.43
C THR A 281 20.28 -2.66 1.63
N PHE A 282 19.36 -1.74 1.92
CA PHE A 282 19.45 -0.82 3.05
C PHE A 282 18.26 -1.01 3.99
N LYS A 283 18.55 -1.22 5.27
CA LYS A 283 17.53 -1.15 6.33
C LYS A 283 17.39 0.24 6.96
N ILE A 284 18.30 1.14 6.67
CA ILE A 284 18.31 2.47 7.27
C ILE A 284 17.80 3.44 6.21
N SER A 285 16.82 4.25 6.54
CA SER A 285 16.22 5.39 5.86
C SER A 285 17.05 6.08 4.74
N GLY A 286 17.70 5.29 3.86
CA GLY A 286 18.41 5.78 2.71
C GLY A 286 17.54 5.58 1.48
N TYR A 287 17.23 6.66 0.81
CA TYR A 287 16.63 6.56 -0.50
C TYR A 287 17.74 6.26 -1.53
N PRO A 288 17.51 5.40 -2.54
CA PRO A 288 18.47 5.16 -3.62
C PRO A 288 18.96 6.45 -4.28
N ALA A 289 18.08 7.45 -4.35
CA ALA A 289 18.40 8.78 -4.86
C ALA A 289 19.64 9.40 -4.19
N ASN A 290 19.80 9.29 -2.87
CA ASN A 290 20.92 9.85 -2.15
C ASN A 290 22.27 9.25 -2.60
N PHE A 291 22.27 7.93 -2.86
CA PHE A 291 23.45 7.23 -3.38
C PHE A 291 23.70 7.52 -4.84
N LEU A 292 22.65 7.55 -5.66
CA LEU A 292 22.76 7.88 -7.08
C LEU A 292 23.30 9.30 -7.26
N ASN A 293 22.71 10.28 -6.60
CA ASN A 293 23.05 11.70 -6.71
C ASN A 293 24.44 12.01 -6.13
N ALA A 294 24.91 11.24 -5.14
CA ALA A 294 26.27 11.32 -4.63
C ALA A 294 27.30 10.55 -5.49
N GLY A 295 26.91 9.97 -6.62
CA GLY A 295 27.80 9.16 -7.45
C GLY A 295 28.28 7.87 -6.76
N GLN A 296 27.52 7.34 -5.84
CA GLN A 296 27.79 6.12 -5.08
C GLN A 296 26.94 4.93 -5.53
N CYS A 297 26.18 5.09 -6.61
CA CYS A 297 25.34 4.07 -7.22
C CYS A 297 25.36 4.26 -8.75
N ILE A 298 25.21 3.15 -9.49
CA ILE A 298 25.10 3.18 -10.95
C ILE A 298 23.67 2.91 -11.38
N PHE A 299 23.06 1.87 -10.82
CA PHE A 299 21.68 1.46 -11.10
C PHE A 299 20.85 1.57 -9.82
N ALA A 300 19.88 2.46 -9.83
CA ALA A 300 18.96 2.66 -8.72
C ALA A 300 17.54 2.32 -9.17
N ILE A 301 16.94 1.26 -8.64
CA ILE A 301 15.54 0.96 -8.89
C ILE A 301 14.69 1.50 -7.74
N ASP A 302 13.75 2.36 -8.10
CA ASP A 302 12.73 2.93 -7.20
C ASP A 302 11.44 3.20 -7.99
N SER A 303 10.37 3.50 -7.28
CA SER A 303 9.10 3.90 -7.87
C SER A 303 9.25 5.14 -8.77
N THR A 304 8.50 5.17 -9.87
CA THR A 304 8.37 6.39 -10.69
C THR A 304 7.80 7.55 -9.86
N ALA A 305 7.01 7.25 -8.83
CA ALA A 305 6.52 8.24 -7.86
C ALA A 305 7.62 8.94 -7.04
N GLY A 306 8.87 8.51 -7.13
CA GLY A 306 10.03 9.15 -6.52
C GLY A 306 10.98 9.80 -7.53
N ALA A 307 10.58 9.94 -8.78
CA ALA A 307 11.44 10.41 -9.86
C ALA A 307 11.96 11.85 -9.67
N THR A 308 11.24 12.69 -8.93
CA THR A 308 11.66 14.07 -8.57
C THR A 308 12.90 14.13 -7.69
N TRP A 309 13.31 13.00 -7.10
CA TRP A 309 14.51 12.90 -6.26
C TRP A 309 15.72 12.34 -7.00
N MET A 310 15.53 11.80 -8.21
CA MET A 310 16.54 11.06 -8.95
C MET A 310 17.30 11.93 -9.94
N GLY A 311 18.63 11.86 -9.87
CA GLY A 311 19.53 12.59 -10.76
C GLY A 311 20.10 13.86 -10.13
N THR A 312 21.16 14.38 -10.73
CA THR A 312 21.93 15.52 -10.19
C THR A 312 21.18 16.85 -10.25
N ASP A 313 20.24 16.98 -11.19
CA ASP A 313 19.41 18.16 -11.37
C ASP A 313 18.01 18.01 -10.76
N ALA A 314 17.84 17.00 -9.88
CA ALA A 314 16.57 16.72 -9.23
C ALA A 314 16.08 17.95 -8.43
N PRO A 315 14.77 18.30 -8.56
CA PRO A 315 14.21 19.46 -7.84
C PRO A 315 14.18 19.26 -6.33
N LEU A 316 14.22 18.00 -5.88
CA LEU A 316 14.26 17.64 -4.46
C LEU A 316 15.54 16.85 -4.15
N SER A 317 16.15 17.12 -3.00
CA SER A 317 17.34 16.41 -2.54
C SER A 317 17.43 16.40 -1.01
N ASP A 318 17.77 15.23 -0.46
CA ASP A 318 18.03 15.04 0.97
C ASP A 318 19.54 15.17 1.32
N ILE A 319 20.39 15.38 0.31
CA ILE A 319 21.83 15.55 0.51
C ILE A 319 22.27 16.99 0.21
N SER A 320 23.39 17.40 0.80
CA SER A 320 23.93 18.74 0.55
C SER A 320 24.41 18.90 -0.90
N GLU A 321 24.30 20.11 -1.44
CA GLU A 321 24.78 20.44 -2.80
C GLU A 321 26.25 20.06 -3.02
N ASP A 322 27.09 20.20 -2.00
CA ASP A 322 28.52 19.82 -2.05
C ASP A 322 28.74 18.30 -2.21
N SER A 323 27.72 17.50 -1.93
CA SER A 323 27.76 16.04 -2.07
C SER A 323 27.23 15.55 -3.42
N LEU A 324 26.63 16.43 -4.23
CA LEU A 324 26.11 16.09 -5.55
C LEU A 324 27.26 15.89 -6.55
N VAL A 325 27.15 14.84 -7.35
CA VAL A 325 28.09 14.53 -8.44
C VAL A 325 27.39 14.69 -9.78
N GLN A 326 28.03 15.39 -10.70
CA GLN A 326 27.46 15.60 -12.04
C GLN A 326 27.63 14.36 -12.93
N PHE A 327 26.55 13.88 -13.49
CA PHE A 327 26.49 12.77 -14.44
C PHE A 327 25.21 12.87 -15.30
N GLU A 328 25.19 12.17 -16.43
CA GLU A 328 23.98 12.01 -17.23
C GLU A 328 23.09 10.94 -16.60
N THR A 329 21.86 11.31 -16.25
CA THR A 329 20.83 10.38 -15.76
C THR A 329 20.02 9.84 -16.92
N ALA A 330 19.84 8.52 -16.97
CA ALA A 330 18.90 7.90 -17.91
C ALA A 330 17.81 7.15 -17.13
N VAL A 331 16.59 7.20 -17.63
CA VAL A 331 15.45 6.41 -17.11
C VAL A 331 15.26 5.20 -18.01
N ARG A 332 15.17 4.03 -17.43
CA ARG A 332 14.93 2.77 -18.13
C ARG A 332 13.88 1.94 -17.41
N MET A 333 13.23 1.06 -18.16
CA MET A 333 12.45 -0.03 -17.56
C MET A 333 13.33 -0.84 -16.62
N ILE A 334 12.73 -1.39 -15.56
CA ILE A 334 13.42 -2.37 -14.70
C ILE A 334 14.00 -3.50 -15.55
N PRO A 335 15.10 -4.14 -15.11
CA PRO A 335 15.76 -5.17 -15.92
C PRO A 335 14.84 -6.36 -16.18
N GLN A 336 14.99 -6.96 -17.37
CA GLN A 336 14.19 -8.06 -17.87
C GLN A 336 15.04 -9.32 -18.03
N PHE A 337 14.46 -10.51 -17.79
CA PHE A 337 15.07 -11.78 -18.25
C PHE A 337 14.81 -12.02 -19.74
N ASP A 338 13.66 -11.60 -20.24
CA ASP A 338 13.29 -11.62 -21.65
C ASP A 338 12.91 -10.21 -22.14
N PRO A 339 13.81 -9.50 -22.87
CA PRO A 339 13.52 -8.17 -23.37
C PRO A 339 12.42 -8.10 -24.44
N GLU A 340 12.10 -9.23 -25.08
CA GLU A 340 11.06 -9.27 -26.13
C GLU A 340 9.65 -9.34 -25.52
N HIS A 341 9.53 -9.80 -24.27
CA HIS A 341 8.27 -9.88 -23.53
C HIS A 341 8.44 -9.21 -22.16
N PRO A 342 8.53 -7.87 -22.13
CA PRO A 342 8.78 -7.17 -20.88
C PRO A 342 7.58 -7.24 -19.94
N GLU A 343 7.87 -7.37 -18.66
CA GLU A 343 6.90 -7.38 -17.58
C GLU A 343 7.29 -6.32 -16.53
N MET A 344 6.32 -5.51 -16.12
CA MET A 344 6.51 -4.44 -15.12
C MET A 344 5.46 -4.54 -14.04
N ILE A 345 5.86 -4.39 -12.78
CA ILE A 345 4.87 -4.34 -11.70
C ILE A 345 4.12 -3.01 -11.73
N SER A 346 2.78 -3.07 -11.79
CA SER A 346 1.94 -1.90 -11.56
C SER A 346 1.82 -1.66 -10.06
N GLN A 347 1.85 -0.41 -9.65
CA GLN A 347 1.67 0.00 -8.27
C GLN A 347 0.99 1.36 -8.19
N GLY A 348 0.52 1.68 -7.03
CA GLY A 348 -0.14 2.96 -6.77
C GLY A 348 -1.36 2.80 -5.89
N PRO A 349 -1.75 3.87 -5.21
CA PRO A 349 -2.89 3.83 -4.32
C PRO A 349 -4.22 3.84 -5.07
N SER A 350 -5.22 3.31 -4.39
CA SER A 350 -6.63 3.35 -4.78
C SER A 350 -7.46 4.03 -3.70
N VAL A 351 -8.65 4.48 -4.04
CA VAL A 351 -9.61 5.08 -3.11
C VAL A 351 -10.67 4.05 -2.79
N CYS A 352 -10.82 3.71 -1.52
CA CYS A 352 -11.94 2.91 -1.04
C CYS A 352 -12.92 3.73 -0.20
N VAL A 353 -14.19 3.30 -0.21
CA VAL A 353 -15.28 3.89 0.58
C VAL A 353 -15.66 2.89 1.67
N PHE A 354 -15.68 3.36 2.91
CA PHE A 354 -16.10 2.57 4.04
C PHE A 354 -17.61 2.69 4.25
N ASN A 355 -18.22 1.55 4.56
CA ASN A 355 -19.64 1.50 4.84
C ASN A 355 -20.00 2.18 6.17
N LYS A 356 -21.18 2.75 6.21
CA LYS A 356 -21.77 3.43 7.37
C LYS A 356 -23.20 2.96 7.58
N SER A 357 -23.78 3.28 8.72
CA SER A 357 -25.18 2.97 9.01
C SER A 357 -26.18 3.80 8.20
N ASP A 358 -25.74 4.95 7.66
CA ASP A 358 -26.53 5.84 6.82
C ASP A 358 -26.06 5.73 5.36
N SER A 359 -26.91 5.22 4.49
CA SER A 359 -26.60 5.06 3.06
C SER A 359 -26.37 6.39 2.32
N HIS A 360 -26.97 7.48 2.78
CA HIS A 360 -26.72 8.81 2.21
C HIS A 360 -25.33 9.34 2.59
N GLU A 361 -24.81 9.01 3.78
CA GLU A 361 -23.42 9.32 4.17
C GLU A 361 -22.42 8.52 3.30
N VAL A 362 -22.75 7.26 3.00
CA VAL A 362 -21.95 6.46 2.06
C VAL A 362 -21.98 7.06 0.66
N LEU A 363 -23.17 7.49 0.18
CA LEU A 363 -23.27 8.15 -1.12
C LEU A 363 -22.50 9.47 -1.16
N ALA A 364 -22.58 10.30 -0.10
CA ALA A 364 -21.76 11.52 0.01
C ALA A 364 -20.25 11.20 -0.08
N SER A 365 -19.83 10.12 0.57
CA SER A 365 -18.44 9.63 0.54
C SER A 365 -18.02 9.19 -0.86
N TRP A 366 -18.91 8.50 -1.59
CA TRP A 366 -18.68 8.08 -2.97
C TRP A 366 -18.60 9.26 -3.93
N LEU A 367 -19.48 10.27 -3.79
CA LEU A 367 -19.42 11.50 -4.60
C LEU A 367 -18.05 12.19 -4.46
N PHE A 368 -17.50 12.25 -3.24
CA PHE A 368 -16.15 12.79 -3.04
C PHE A 368 -15.06 11.85 -3.59
N ALA A 369 -15.18 10.53 -3.38
CA ALA A 369 -14.19 9.57 -3.84
C ALA A 369 -14.00 9.63 -5.37
N GLN A 370 -15.11 9.70 -6.14
CA GLN A 370 -15.01 9.83 -7.59
C GLN A 370 -14.64 11.24 -8.07
N TYR A 371 -14.88 12.30 -7.26
CA TYR A 371 -14.38 13.66 -7.55
C TYR A 371 -12.86 13.69 -7.66
N LEU A 372 -12.16 12.86 -6.88
CA LEU A 372 -10.70 12.71 -6.96
C LEU A 372 -10.22 12.16 -8.31
N LEU A 373 -11.12 11.64 -9.15
CA LEU A 373 -10.83 11.15 -10.51
C LEU A 373 -11.09 12.19 -11.60
N THR A 374 -11.54 13.40 -11.26
CA THR A 374 -11.69 14.49 -12.25
C THR A 374 -10.35 14.88 -12.86
N ASN A 375 -10.37 15.38 -14.08
CA ASN A 375 -9.15 15.79 -14.79
C ASN A 375 -8.30 16.74 -13.96
N ASP A 376 -8.91 17.76 -13.35
CA ASP A 376 -8.21 18.78 -12.57
C ASP A 376 -7.38 18.16 -11.43
N VAL A 377 -7.96 17.19 -10.70
CA VAL A 377 -7.26 16.52 -9.60
C VAL A 377 -6.21 15.55 -10.13
N GLN A 378 -6.55 14.77 -11.15
CA GLN A 378 -5.67 13.74 -11.72
C GLN A 378 -4.42 14.36 -12.35
N ILE A 379 -4.57 15.43 -13.13
CA ILE A 379 -3.46 16.11 -13.79
C ILE A 379 -2.59 16.82 -12.77
N ALA A 380 -3.19 17.67 -11.92
CA ALA A 380 -2.45 18.40 -10.89
C ALA A 380 -1.64 17.46 -9.97
N TYR A 381 -2.19 16.28 -9.62
CA TYR A 381 -1.47 15.32 -8.79
C TYR A 381 -0.34 14.62 -9.55
N SER A 382 -0.56 14.21 -10.80
CA SER A 382 0.48 13.56 -11.62
C SER A 382 1.65 14.47 -11.96
N GLU A 383 1.44 15.78 -12.03
CA GLU A 383 2.51 16.76 -12.22
C GLU A 383 3.43 16.91 -10.99
N THR A 384 3.05 16.42 -9.82
CA THR A 384 3.90 16.52 -8.61
C THR A 384 5.05 15.54 -8.62
N GLU A 385 4.82 14.34 -9.15
CA GLU A 385 5.75 13.20 -9.10
C GLU A 385 5.64 12.41 -10.42
N GLY A 386 6.32 11.29 -10.55
CA GLY A 386 6.21 10.40 -11.72
C GLY A 386 4.99 9.46 -11.67
N TYR A 387 3.86 9.97 -11.22
CA TYR A 387 2.56 9.30 -11.34
C TYR A 387 1.91 9.53 -12.69
N VAL A 388 0.98 8.68 -13.06
CA VAL A 388 0.12 8.87 -14.23
C VAL A 388 -1.34 8.92 -13.83
N PRO A 389 -2.18 9.73 -14.53
CA PRO A 389 -3.63 9.71 -14.35
C PRO A 389 -4.20 8.32 -14.65
N VAL A 390 -5.27 7.95 -13.97
CA VAL A 390 -5.89 6.61 -14.12
C VAL A 390 -7.02 6.57 -15.13
N THR A 391 -7.32 7.69 -15.78
CA THR A 391 -8.38 7.80 -16.79
C THR A 391 -7.83 8.19 -18.15
N SER A 392 -8.37 7.60 -19.21
CA SER A 392 -8.04 7.98 -20.59
C SER A 392 -8.44 9.44 -20.88
N LYS A 393 -9.51 9.93 -20.23
CA LYS A 393 -9.97 11.32 -20.33
C LYS A 393 -8.88 12.30 -19.87
N ALA A 394 -8.27 12.06 -18.71
CA ALA A 394 -7.18 12.90 -18.21
C ALA A 394 -5.89 12.71 -19.03
N GLN A 395 -5.52 11.46 -19.34
CA GLN A 395 -4.32 11.16 -20.12
C GLN A 395 -4.33 11.81 -21.51
N ASN A 396 -5.49 11.85 -22.17
CA ASN A 396 -5.64 12.43 -23.52
C ASN A 396 -6.05 13.91 -23.51
N SER A 397 -6.15 14.55 -22.36
CA SER A 397 -6.45 15.99 -22.28
C SER A 397 -5.31 16.82 -22.88
N ALA A 398 -5.64 17.96 -23.49
CA ALA A 398 -4.63 18.87 -24.04
C ALA A 398 -3.64 19.32 -22.95
N GLU A 399 -4.14 19.62 -21.76
CA GLU A 399 -3.34 20.06 -20.61
C GLU A 399 -2.25 19.03 -20.24
N TYR A 400 -2.63 17.75 -20.07
CA TYR A 400 -1.66 16.72 -19.73
C TYR A 400 -0.68 16.41 -20.86
N GLN A 401 -1.16 16.44 -22.12
CA GLN A 401 -0.29 16.24 -23.30
C GLN A 401 0.70 17.40 -23.48
N ASP A 402 0.28 18.63 -23.23
CA ASP A 402 1.15 19.80 -23.23
C ASP A 402 2.22 19.67 -22.15
N TYR A 403 1.84 19.29 -20.90
CA TYR A 403 2.78 18.99 -19.82
C TYR A 403 3.83 17.94 -20.22
N LEU A 404 3.41 16.82 -20.81
CA LEU A 404 4.34 15.78 -21.27
C LEU A 404 5.26 16.25 -22.40
N SER A 405 4.79 17.17 -23.24
CA SER A 405 5.57 17.69 -24.37
C SER A 405 6.71 18.63 -23.95
N GLU A 406 6.57 19.26 -22.77
CA GLU A 406 7.54 20.19 -22.20
C GLU A 406 8.65 19.50 -21.39
N CYS A 407 8.85 18.19 -21.60
CA CYS A 407 9.87 17.39 -20.92
C CYS A 407 11.27 18.03 -21.01
N GLY A 408 11.84 18.37 -19.85
CA GLY A 408 13.15 19.01 -19.75
C GLY A 408 13.16 20.52 -19.98
N ALA A 409 11.99 21.16 -20.07
CA ALA A 409 11.91 22.62 -20.23
C ALA A 409 12.40 23.36 -18.97
N ASP A 410 12.29 22.77 -17.81
CA ASP A 410 12.83 23.25 -16.54
C ASP A 410 13.17 22.09 -15.58
N ASN A 411 13.86 22.38 -14.47
CA ASN A 411 14.23 21.41 -13.44
C ASN A 411 13.25 21.44 -12.24
N SER A 412 12.00 21.78 -12.45
CA SER A 412 10.94 21.80 -11.42
C SER A 412 9.69 21.07 -11.95
N THR A 413 8.75 21.80 -12.55
CA THR A 413 7.51 21.22 -13.07
C THR A 413 7.77 20.27 -14.23
N HIS A 414 8.69 20.62 -15.15
CA HIS A 414 8.98 19.84 -16.37
C HIS A 414 10.31 19.07 -16.28
N TYR A 415 10.70 18.68 -15.08
CA TYR A 415 11.92 17.91 -14.86
C TYR A 415 11.95 16.64 -15.71
N ALA A 416 12.99 16.50 -16.56
CA ALA A 416 13.05 15.45 -17.57
C ALA A 416 12.90 14.04 -17.00
N VAL A 417 13.65 13.69 -15.95
CA VAL A 417 13.64 12.35 -15.33
C VAL A 417 12.23 12.00 -14.82
N LYS A 418 11.50 12.96 -14.27
CA LYS A 418 10.13 12.76 -13.79
C LYS A 418 9.18 12.45 -14.95
N ILE A 419 9.22 13.25 -16.01
CA ILE A 419 8.34 13.07 -17.18
C ILE A 419 8.70 11.80 -17.96
N GLU A 420 10.00 11.47 -18.10
CA GLU A 420 10.44 10.20 -18.69
C GLU A 420 9.94 8.99 -17.89
N ALA A 421 9.95 9.08 -16.57
CA ALA A 421 9.41 8.02 -15.71
C ALA A 421 7.88 7.87 -15.87
N SER A 422 7.14 8.97 -16.03
CA SER A 422 5.69 8.93 -16.33
C SER A 422 5.44 8.32 -17.71
N LYS A 423 6.17 8.75 -18.72
CA LYS A 423 6.08 8.21 -20.09
C LYS A 423 6.39 6.72 -20.14
N LEU A 424 7.38 6.26 -19.36
CA LEU A 424 7.71 4.84 -19.27
C LEU A 424 6.49 3.99 -18.92
N LEU A 425 5.67 4.41 -17.96
CA LEU A 425 4.45 3.70 -17.62
C LEU A 425 3.36 3.87 -18.69
N LEU A 426 3.14 5.09 -19.19
CA LEU A 426 2.12 5.36 -20.21
C LEU A 426 2.33 4.52 -21.48
N ASP A 427 3.59 4.38 -21.91
CA ASP A 427 3.97 3.63 -23.10
C ASP A 427 3.94 2.09 -22.88
N ASN A 428 3.85 1.63 -21.63
CA ASN A 428 3.97 0.22 -21.25
C ASN A 428 2.81 -0.28 -20.36
N VAL A 429 1.66 0.36 -20.39
CA VAL A 429 0.50 -0.07 -19.56
C VAL A 429 0.15 -1.54 -19.82
N ASP A 430 0.20 -1.99 -21.07
CA ASP A 430 -0.12 -3.37 -21.46
C ASP A 430 0.94 -4.39 -20.99
N ASN A 431 2.13 -3.94 -20.65
CA ASN A 431 3.21 -4.77 -20.09
C ASN A 431 3.17 -4.80 -18.55
N THR A 432 2.17 -4.18 -17.94
CA THR A 432 2.06 -4.17 -16.47
C THR A 432 1.33 -5.39 -15.95
N PHE A 433 1.71 -5.80 -14.74
CA PHE A 433 1.03 -6.85 -13.99
C PHE A 433 0.83 -6.46 -12.53
N VAL A 434 -0.08 -7.14 -11.88
CA VAL A 434 -0.32 -7.07 -10.43
C VAL A 434 -0.29 -8.46 -9.82
N THR A 435 0.02 -8.53 -8.54
CA THR A 435 -0.10 -9.77 -7.78
C THR A 435 -1.56 -10.05 -7.41
N PRO A 436 -1.96 -11.32 -7.25
CA PRO A 436 -3.26 -11.64 -6.70
C PRO A 436 -3.50 -11.01 -5.33
N VAL A 437 -4.70 -10.46 -5.13
CA VAL A 437 -5.10 -9.78 -3.90
C VAL A 437 -6.04 -10.68 -3.09
N PHE A 438 -5.67 -10.98 -1.85
CA PHE A 438 -6.43 -11.81 -0.92
C PHE A 438 -6.10 -11.43 0.53
N ASN A 439 -6.89 -11.92 1.48
CA ASN A 439 -6.57 -11.70 2.89
C ASN A 439 -5.25 -12.38 3.29
N GLY A 440 -4.21 -11.59 3.51
CA GLY A 440 -2.84 -12.02 3.77
C GLY A 440 -1.84 -11.67 2.66
N SER A 441 -2.28 -11.15 1.50
CA SER A 441 -1.38 -10.75 0.41
C SER A 441 -0.37 -9.69 0.83
N ALA A 442 -0.74 -8.74 1.69
CA ALA A 442 0.20 -7.77 2.26
C ALA A 442 1.32 -8.45 3.07
N SER A 443 0.97 -9.46 3.90
CA SER A 443 1.96 -10.24 4.66
C SER A 443 2.85 -11.09 3.76
N LEU A 444 2.31 -11.64 2.68
CA LEU A 444 3.09 -12.38 1.69
C LEU A 444 4.08 -11.48 0.95
N ARG A 445 3.66 -10.26 0.62
CA ARG A 445 4.53 -9.24 0.01
C ARG A 445 5.71 -8.93 0.93
N ASP A 446 5.46 -8.63 2.19
CA ASP A 446 6.51 -8.39 3.19
C ASP A 446 7.45 -9.61 3.34
N ALA A 447 6.89 -10.82 3.32
CA ALA A 447 7.65 -12.06 3.40
C ALA A 447 8.61 -12.22 2.20
N SER A 448 8.16 -11.91 0.98
CA SER A 448 8.99 -12.02 -0.23
C SER A 448 10.20 -11.08 -0.16
N GLY A 449 10.02 -9.85 0.29
CA GLY A 449 11.10 -8.91 0.51
C GLY A 449 12.06 -9.36 1.62
N GLN A 450 11.52 -9.94 2.70
CA GLN A 450 12.31 -10.41 3.83
C GLN A 450 13.24 -11.58 3.45
N LEU A 451 12.90 -12.40 2.44
CA LEU A 451 13.80 -13.43 1.92
C LEU A 451 15.09 -12.80 1.38
N ILE A 452 14.99 -11.81 0.51
CA ILE A 452 16.16 -11.08 -0.04
C ILE A 452 16.94 -10.39 1.08
N GLU A 453 16.27 -9.67 1.96
CA GLU A 453 16.89 -8.95 3.08
C GLU A 453 17.72 -9.87 3.98
N ASN A 454 17.21 -11.06 4.30
CA ASN A 454 17.91 -12.02 5.14
C ASN A 454 19.13 -12.60 4.43
N VAL A 455 19.01 -12.97 3.14
CA VAL A 455 20.13 -13.48 2.34
C VAL A 455 21.24 -12.42 2.23
N VAL A 456 20.90 -11.18 1.90
CA VAL A 456 21.85 -10.07 1.83
C VAL A 456 22.57 -9.89 3.16
N LYS A 457 21.81 -9.86 4.27
CA LYS A 457 22.37 -9.69 5.62
C LYS A 457 23.31 -10.82 6.02
N SER A 458 22.92 -12.07 5.79
CA SER A 458 23.73 -13.26 6.14
C SER A 458 25.00 -13.32 5.28
N THR A 459 24.89 -13.04 3.97
CA THR A 459 26.05 -12.97 3.07
C THR A 459 27.05 -11.91 3.51
N ARG A 460 26.59 -10.71 3.85
CA ARG A 460 27.46 -9.63 4.36
C ARG A 460 28.14 -9.99 5.69
N ARG A 461 27.52 -10.83 6.50
CA ARG A 461 28.11 -11.37 7.74
C ARG A 461 29.03 -12.56 7.50
N LYS A 462 29.22 -12.98 6.24
CA LYS A 462 30.01 -14.13 5.85
C LYS A 462 29.47 -15.45 6.41
N GLU A 463 28.14 -15.52 6.66
CA GLU A 463 27.45 -16.75 7.00
C GLU A 463 27.31 -17.60 5.74
N THR A 464 27.29 -18.92 5.90
CA THR A 464 27.09 -19.84 4.76
C THR A 464 25.63 -19.82 4.35
N VAL A 465 25.37 -19.50 3.09
CA VAL A 465 24.04 -19.55 2.47
C VAL A 465 23.99 -20.82 1.62
N ASP A 466 23.46 -21.89 2.19
CA ASP A 466 23.32 -23.22 1.58
C ASP A 466 21.89 -23.75 1.72
N ASP A 467 21.62 -24.97 1.27
CA ASP A 467 20.29 -25.59 1.33
C ASP A 467 19.73 -25.66 2.75
N THR A 468 20.59 -25.90 3.75
CA THR A 468 20.17 -25.93 5.16
C THR A 468 19.72 -24.54 5.62
N TYR A 469 20.48 -23.52 5.20
CA TYR A 469 20.11 -22.13 5.44
C TYR A 469 18.79 -21.79 4.76
N MET A 470 18.58 -22.15 3.49
CA MET A 470 17.34 -21.86 2.74
C MET A 470 16.11 -22.52 3.37
N GLN A 471 16.20 -23.80 3.76
CA GLN A 471 15.10 -24.48 4.45
C GLN A 471 14.72 -23.78 5.76
N LYS A 472 15.74 -23.38 6.53
CA LYS A 472 15.51 -22.64 7.77
C LYS A 472 14.91 -21.27 7.50
N LEU A 473 15.43 -20.53 6.52
CA LEU A 473 14.94 -19.22 6.12
C LEU A 473 13.46 -19.27 5.73
N TYR A 474 13.06 -20.24 4.93
CA TYR A 474 11.67 -20.42 4.51
C TYR A 474 10.75 -20.67 5.71
N SER A 475 11.12 -21.60 6.58
CA SER A 475 10.36 -21.90 7.80
C SER A 475 10.25 -20.69 8.74
N ASP A 476 11.34 -19.94 8.91
CA ASP A 476 11.37 -18.75 9.77
C ASP A 476 10.46 -17.64 9.20
N VAL A 477 10.50 -17.40 7.87
CA VAL A 477 9.69 -16.37 7.19
C VAL A 477 8.22 -16.78 7.16
N GLU A 478 7.90 -18.03 6.81
CA GLU A 478 6.53 -18.55 6.83
C GLU A 478 5.89 -18.39 8.23
N SER A 479 6.63 -18.72 9.28
CA SER A 479 6.18 -18.58 10.66
C SER A 479 6.02 -17.11 11.07
N LEU A 480 6.99 -16.25 10.73
CA LEU A 480 7.01 -14.83 11.09
C LEU A 480 5.79 -14.10 10.51
N TYR A 481 5.47 -14.35 9.27
CA TYR A 481 4.37 -13.72 8.54
C TYR A 481 3.07 -14.52 8.59
N ARG A 482 3.06 -15.65 9.32
CA ARG A 482 1.88 -16.52 9.51
C ARG A 482 1.26 -17.03 8.22
N LEU A 483 2.07 -17.27 7.22
CA LEU A 483 1.62 -17.65 5.89
C LEU A 483 0.94 -19.03 5.84
N GLY A 484 1.25 -19.94 6.74
CA GLY A 484 0.60 -21.25 6.86
C GLY A 484 -0.78 -21.23 7.55
N GLN A 485 -1.24 -20.05 8.01
CA GLN A 485 -2.57 -19.92 8.62
C GLN A 485 -3.60 -19.53 7.54
N GLY A 486 -3.68 -20.32 6.51
CA GLY A 486 -4.53 -20.25 5.34
C GLY A 486 -5.62 -19.18 5.22
N SER A 487 -6.00 -18.87 4.01
CA SER A 487 -7.13 -18.06 3.55
C SER A 487 -8.50 -18.44 4.12
N ASP A 488 -8.59 -19.35 5.08
CA ASP A 488 -9.81 -19.79 5.79
C ASP A 488 -10.48 -18.69 6.63
N ALA A 489 -9.99 -17.46 6.57
CA ALA A 489 -10.75 -16.32 7.03
C ALA A 489 -11.84 -16.00 5.99
N SER A 490 -12.88 -16.84 5.98
CA SER A 490 -14.15 -16.51 5.32
C SER A 490 -14.52 -15.07 5.65
N PHE A 491 -14.74 -14.25 4.63
CA PHE A 491 -15.23 -12.89 4.75
C PHE A 491 -16.35 -12.81 5.81
N GLY A 492 -16.07 -12.12 6.93
CA GLY A 492 -17.05 -11.77 7.95
C GLY A 492 -17.52 -12.86 8.92
N LYS A 493 -17.09 -14.12 8.81
CA LYS A 493 -17.38 -15.18 9.79
C LYS A 493 -16.12 -15.94 10.17
N LYS A 494 -15.41 -15.44 11.17
CA LYS A 494 -14.47 -16.27 11.91
C LYS A 494 -15.30 -17.24 12.74
N GLU A 495 -15.48 -18.48 12.30
CA GLU A 495 -15.96 -19.54 13.18
C GLU A 495 -14.88 -19.74 14.26
N LEU A 496 -15.11 -19.15 15.41
CA LEU A 496 -14.17 -19.20 16.54
C LEU A 496 -14.03 -20.62 17.12
N GLY A 497 -14.64 -21.61 16.49
CA GLY A 497 -14.66 -22.97 16.97
C GLY A 497 -15.37 -23.12 18.33
N ALA A 498 -15.38 -24.31 18.89
CA ALA A 498 -15.94 -24.54 20.21
C ALA A 498 -15.12 -23.80 21.28
N MET A 499 -15.81 -23.09 22.16
CA MET A 499 -15.18 -22.33 23.26
C MET A 499 -14.20 -23.21 24.05
N PRO A 500 -12.97 -22.73 24.33
CA PRO A 500 -12.00 -23.50 25.11
C PRO A 500 -12.59 -23.99 26.44
N ARG A 501 -12.32 -25.22 26.82
CA ARG A 501 -12.84 -25.83 28.07
C ARG A 501 -12.59 -24.95 29.29
N ALA A 502 -11.44 -24.30 29.35
CA ALA A 502 -11.10 -23.36 30.44
C ALA A 502 -12.07 -22.16 30.49
N SER A 503 -12.44 -21.60 29.36
CA SER A 503 -13.37 -20.46 29.26
C SER A 503 -14.80 -20.88 29.67
N VAL A 504 -15.24 -22.09 29.24
CA VAL A 504 -16.54 -22.64 29.65
C VAL A 504 -16.60 -22.84 31.15
N ILE A 505 -15.53 -23.39 31.77
CA ILE A 505 -15.44 -23.58 33.21
C ILE A 505 -15.48 -22.22 33.96
N LEU A 506 -14.73 -21.24 33.47
CA LEU A 506 -14.67 -19.90 34.09
C LEU A 506 -16.03 -19.20 34.04
N LEU A 507 -16.69 -19.19 32.87
CA LEU A 507 -18.02 -18.59 32.70
C LEU A 507 -19.08 -19.32 33.53
N SER A 508 -19.03 -20.65 33.61
CA SER A 508 -19.95 -21.46 34.42
C SER A 508 -19.76 -21.15 35.91
N THR A 509 -18.51 -21.06 36.39
CA THR A 509 -18.19 -20.69 37.77
C THR A 509 -18.69 -19.29 38.11
N LEU A 510 -18.51 -18.33 37.18
CA LEU A 510 -19.01 -16.96 37.35
C LEU A 510 -20.54 -16.93 37.44
N ALA A 511 -21.22 -17.66 36.55
CA ALA A 511 -22.70 -17.75 36.54
C ALA A 511 -23.21 -18.36 37.87
N VAL A 512 -22.61 -19.45 38.37
CA VAL A 512 -22.97 -20.07 39.67
C VAL A 512 -22.73 -19.09 40.82
N THR A 513 -21.63 -18.39 40.83
CA THR A 513 -21.30 -17.38 41.87
C THR A 513 -22.36 -16.27 41.89
N TRP A 514 -22.76 -15.74 40.74
CA TRP A 514 -23.83 -14.75 40.66
C TRP A 514 -25.17 -15.28 41.14
N LEU A 515 -25.51 -16.51 40.79
CA LEU A 515 -26.74 -17.16 41.21
C LEU A 515 -26.80 -17.30 42.76
N LEU A 516 -25.69 -17.68 43.38
CA LEU A 516 -25.56 -17.74 44.83
C LEU A 516 -25.69 -16.36 45.48
N ILE A 517 -25.09 -15.33 44.90
CA ILE A 517 -25.22 -13.94 45.39
C ILE A 517 -26.69 -13.48 45.31
N LEU A 518 -27.37 -13.74 44.18
CA LEU A 518 -28.78 -13.37 44.01
C LEU A 518 -29.68 -14.10 44.99
N LEU A 519 -29.46 -15.39 45.21
CA LEU A 519 -30.19 -16.20 46.21
C LEU A 519 -29.97 -15.67 47.63
N TYR A 520 -28.73 -15.33 47.98
CA TYR A 520 -28.40 -14.75 49.29
C TYR A 520 -29.10 -13.40 49.50
N VAL A 521 -29.02 -12.50 48.51
CA VAL A 521 -29.66 -11.17 48.56
C VAL A 521 -31.19 -11.30 48.60
N GLY A 522 -31.77 -12.19 47.81
CA GLY A 522 -33.21 -12.49 47.82
C GLY A 522 -33.70 -13.01 49.17
N ARG A 523 -32.95 -13.97 49.75
CA ARG A 523 -33.26 -14.52 51.10
C ARG A 523 -33.18 -13.43 52.21
N GLU A 524 -32.18 -12.57 52.16
CA GLU A 524 -32.05 -11.45 53.11
C GLU A 524 -33.14 -10.40 52.93
N TYR A 525 -33.56 -10.13 51.67
CA TYR A 525 -34.67 -9.23 51.37
C TYR A 525 -35.99 -9.76 51.92
N LEU A 526 -36.30 -11.05 51.72
CA LEU A 526 -37.50 -11.71 52.23
C LEU A 526 -37.52 -11.79 53.77
N LYS A 527 -36.37 -12.01 54.40
CA LYS A 527 -36.23 -12.00 55.88
C LYS A 527 -36.51 -10.62 56.49
N ASN A 528 -36.09 -9.55 55.79
CA ASN A 528 -36.30 -8.17 56.24
C ASN A 528 -37.73 -7.65 55.99
N ARG A 529 -38.51 -8.34 55.13
CA ARG A 529 -39.93 -8.00 54.86
C ARG A 529 -40.89 -8.66 55.87
N LYS A 530 -40.41 -9.67 56.61
CA LYS A 530 -41.18 -10.38 57.66
C LYS A 530 -40.92 -9.85 59.09
N LYS A 531 -40.11 -8.83 59.22
CA LYS A 531 -39.94 -8.00 60.40
C LYS A 531 -40.55 -6.60 60.15
#